data_3d9863df20767ed18405ce0dfd90eecc
#
_entry.id   3d9863df20767ed18405ce0dfd90eecc
#
_cell.length_a   1.000
_cell.length_b   1.000
_cell.length_c   1.000
_cell.angle_alpha   90.00
_cell.angle_beta   90.00
_cell.angle_gamma   90.00
#
_symmetry.space_group_name_H-M   'P 1'
#
loop_
_entity.id
_entity.type
_entity.pdbx_description
1 polymer ?
#
loop_
_entity_poly.entity_id
_entity_poly.type
_entity_poly.pdbx_seq_one_letter_code
_entity_poly.pdbx_strand_id
1 'polypeptide(L)'
;MQPQLLSPFFWYLVQQYEERYHEEMKRGDVDPKTQFEYAWCLVRSRYPADIRRGVMLMEDLFHHGNTEAKRDYLFYLAVGSTKLQEYSKALKFIKAFLHVEPANRQAQDLEATIKSRMKKEGIKGMAIVGGAALAVSGLVGLGIALAKR
;
A
#
# COMPACT_ATOMS: atom_id res chain seq x y z
N MET A 1 14.21 -7.49 -4.77
CA MET A 1 14.58 -6.38 -5.68
C MET A 1 16.06 -6.07 -5.53
N GLN A 2 16.79 -6.12 -6.60
CA GLN A 2 18.25 -5.90 -6.54
C GLN A 2 18.55 -4.41 -6.31
N PRO A 3 19.50 -4.06 -5.41
CA PRO A 3 19.83 -2.67 -5.10
C PRO A 3 20.31 -1.85 -6.28
N GLN A 4 20.78 -2.51 -7.32
CA GLN A 4 21.33 -1.90 -8.52
C GLN A 4 20.26 -1.38 -9.48
N LEU A 5 18.98 -1.63 -9.21
CA LEU A 5 17.89 -1.18 -10.07
C LEU A 5 17.39 0.23 -9.73
N LEU A 6 17.86 0.79 -8.63
CA LEU A 6 17.55 2.17 -8.30
C LEU A 6 18.65 3.06 -8.88
N SER A 7 18.35 3.67 -10.01
CA SER A 7 19.29 4.57 -10.68
C SER A 7 19.69 5.74 -9.74
N PRO A 8 20.86 6.33 -9.92
CA PRO A 8 21.24 7.55 -9.17
C PRO A 8 20.17 8.66 -9.29
N PHE A 9 19.48 8.70 -10.42
CA PHE A 9 18.38 9.64 -10.64
C PHE A 9 17.21 9.38 -9.69
N PHE A 10 16.89 8.12 -9.42
CA PHE A 10 15.82 7.77 -8.47
C PHE A 10 16.17 8.25 -7.06
N TRP A 11 17.39 8.03 -6.61
CA TRP A 11 17.84 8.52 -5.30
C TRP A 11 17.77 10.04 -5.19
N TYR A 12 18.14 10.73 -6.27
CA TYR A 12 18.01 12.18 -6.33
C TYR A 12 16.53 12.61 -6.16
N LEU A 13 15.61 11.95 -6.86
CA LEU A 13 14.18 12.23 -6.72
C LEU A 13 13.67 11.98 -5.31
N VAL A 14 14.09 10.88 -4.69
CA VAL A 14 13.69 10.56 -3.31
C VAL A 14 14.10 11.68 -2.37
N GLN A 15 15.34 12.17 -2.48
CA GLN A 15 15.82 13.28 -1.66
C GLN A 15 14.99 14.55 -1.88
N GLN A 16 14.67 14.86 -3.13
CA GLN A 16 13.86 16.03 -3.46
C GLN A 16 12.46 15.96 -2.83
N TYR A 17 11.83 14.81 -2.93
CA TYR A 17 10.49 14.62 -2.36
C TYR A 17 10.51 14.63 -0.84
N GLU A 18 11.52 14.02 -0.25
CA GLU A 18 11.70 14.01 1.21
C GLU A 18 11.90 15.44 1.76
N GLU A 19 12.78 16.21 1.14
CA GLU A 19 13.04 17.60 1.54
C GLU A 19 11.77 18.45 1.44
N ARG A 20 11.06 18.33 0.32
CA ARG A 20 9.81 19.07 0.12
C ARG A 20 8.77 18.71 1.17
N TYR A 21 8.60 17.41 1.44
CA TYR A 21 7.67 16.93 2.45
C TYR A 21 8.01 17.51 3.83
N HIS A 22 9.27 17.46 4.23
CA HIS A 22 9.68 17.99 5.55
C HIS A 22 9.55 19.50 5.64
N GLU A 23 9.81 20.22 4.57
CA GLU A 23 9.59 21.68 4.54
C GLU A 23 8.11 22.02 4.72
N GLU A 24 7.24 21.34 4.01
CA GLU A 24 5.80 21.55 4.12
C GLU A 24 5.27 21.15 5.50
N MET A 25 5.81 20.08 6.09
CA MET A 25 5.50 19.70 7.46
C MET A 25 5.85 20.79 8.46
N LYS A 26 6.99 21.42 8.30
CA LYS A 26 7.42 22.52 9.17
C LYS A 26 6.49 23.74 9.06
N ARG A 27 5.93 23.96 7.88
CA ARG A 27 4.95 25.04 7.66
C ARG A 27 3.56 24.68 8.17
N GLY A 28 3.33 23.42 8.51
CA GLY A 28 2.05 22.94 9.02
C GLY A 28 1.01 22.67 7.96
N ASP A 29 1.37 22.69 6.68
CA ASP A 29 0.45 22.46 5.57
C ASP A 29 1.14 21.62 4.48
N VAL A 30 0.89 20.31 4.49
CA VAL A 30 1.45 19.38 3.52
C VAL A 30 0.47 19.23 2.36
N ASP A 31 0.93 19.54 1.14
CA ASP A 31 0.16 19.30 -0.07
C ASP A 31 -0.04 17.79 -0.25
N PRO A 32 -1.28 17.32 -0.51
CA PRO A 32 -1.54 15.89 -0.77
C PRO A 32 -0.66 15.31 -1.87
N LYS A 33 -0.35 16.08 -2.89
CA LYS A 33 0.56 15.64 -3.96
C LYS A 33 1.97 15.37 -3.44
N THR A 34 2.48 16.25 -2.59
CA THR A 34 3.81 16.08 -1.96
C THR A 34 3.83 14.85 -1.09
N GLN A 35 2.80 14.65 -0.28
CA GLN A 35 2.69 13.47 0.57
C GLN A 35 2.63 12.18 -0.25
N PHE A 36 1.87 12.19 -1.34
CA PHE A 36 1.76 11.05 -2.24
C PHE A 36 3.11 10.69 -2.87
N GLU A 37 3.81 11.69 -3.42
CA GLU A 37 5.11 11.48 -4.07
C GLU A 37 6.13 10.88 -3.10
N TYR A 38 6.18 11.41 -1.89
CA TYR A 38 7.07 10.90 -0.86
C TYR A 38 6.67 9.49 -0.41
N ALA A 39 5.39 9.26 -0.15
CA ALA A 39 4.88 7.94 0.24
C ALA A 39 5.16 6.90 -0.86
N TRP A 40 4.99 7.27 -2.12
CA TRP A 40 5.29 6.40 -3.25
C TRP A 40 6.77 5.98 -3.25
N CYS A 41 7.68 6.90 -2.99
CA CYS A 41 9.11 6.57 -2.86
C CYS A 41 9.36 5.62 -1.70
N LEU A 42 8.75 5.85 -0.55
CA LEU A 42 8.92 5.01 0.63
C LEU A 42 8.42 3.58 0.41
N VAL A 43 7.28 3.43 -0.28
CA VAL A 43 6.73 2.10 -0.61
C VAL A 43 7.67 1.32 -1.53
N ARG A 44 8.44 2.00 -2.36
CA ARG A 44 9.42 1.37 -3.25
C ARG A 44 10.74 1.03 -2.57
N SER A 45 10.94 1.43 -1.33
CA SER A 45 12.13 1.09 -0.56
C SER A 45 12.24 -0.42 -0.31
N ARG A 46 13.45 -0.88 -0.07
CA ARG A 46 13.72 -2.25 0.38
C ARG A 46 13.65 -2.41 1.91
N TYR A 47 13.61 -1.31 2.63
CA TYR A 47 13.62 -1.32 4.10
C TYR A 47 12.18 -1.35 4.64
N PRO A 48 11.86 -2.35 5.47
CA PRO A 48 10.48 -2.45 6.02
C PRO A 48 10.01 -1.19 6.76
N ALA A 49 10.92 -0.51 7.48
CA ALA A 49 10.57 0.71 8.20
C ALA A 49 10.09 1.82 7.24
N ASP A 50 10.77 1.97 6.11
CA ASP A 50 10.37 2.93 5.08
C ASP A 50 9.01 2.55 4.47
N ILE A 51 8.84 1.28 4.15
CA ILE A 51 7.59 0.78 3.55
C ILE A 51 6.42 1.02 4.49
N ARG A 52 6.59 0.73 5.79
CA ARG A 52 5.55 0.98 6.80
C ARG A 52 5.18 2.46 6.86
N ARG A 53 6.17 3.33 6.83
CA ARG A 53 5.93 4.76 6.84
C ARG A 53 5.18 5.20 5.57
N GLY A 54 5.58 4.68 4.41
CA GLY A 54 4.89 4.94 3.14
C GLY A 54 3.44 4.50 3.17
N VAL A 55 3.18 3.31 3.70
CA VAL A 55 1.81 2.78 3.87
C VAL A 55 1.00 3.69 4.79
N MET A 56 1.57 4.13 5.91
CA MET A 56 0.90 5.06 6.83
C MET A 56 0.52 6.37 6.14
N LEU A 57 1.43 6.94 5.36
CA LEU A 57 1.16 8.18 4.63
C LEU A 57 0.11 7.98 3.55
N MET A 58 0.08 6.83 2.87
CA MET A 58 -0.96 6.48 1.90
C MET A 58 -2.32 6.28 2.57
N GLU A 59 -2.36 5.66 3.74
CA GLU A 59 -3.60 5.49 4.51
C GLU A 59 -4.16 6.84 4.92
N ASP A 60 -3.31 7.76 5.37
CA ASP A 60 -3.73 9.10 5.71
C ASP A 60 -4.35 9.82 4.50
N LEU A 61 -3.71 9.72 3.34
CA LEU A 61 -4.26 10.25 2.09
C LEU A 61 -5.59 9.60 1.71
N PHE A 62 -5.72 8.30 1.91
CA PHE A 62 -6.94 7.57 1.61
C PHE A 62 -8.11 8.06 2.46
N HIS A 63 -7.86 8.36 3.74
CA HIS A 63 -8.89 8.82 4.66
C HIS A 63 -9.21 10.31 4.52
N HIS A 64 -8.22 11.13 4.19
CA HIS A 64 -8.35 12.59 4.19
C HIS A 64 -8.13 13.25 2.83
N GLY A 65 -7.71 12.47 1.83
CA GLY A 65 -7.35 12.99 0.52
C GLY A 65 -8.50 13.09 -0.46
N ASN A 66 -8.15 13.46 -1.69
CA ASN A 66 -9.09 13.64 -2.79
C ASN A 66 -9.77 12.31 -3.15
N THR A 67 -11.08 12.35 -3.29
CA THR A 67 -11.91 11.20 -3.64
C THR A 67 -11.50 10.56 -4.98
N GLU A 68 -11.10 11.38 -5.96
CA GLU A 68 -10.68 10.89 -7.28
C GLU A 68 -9.38 10.08 -7.22
N ALA A 69 -8.48 10.42 -6.31
CA ALA A 69 -7.19 9.76 -6.15
C ALA A 69 -7.24 8.50 -5.27
N LYS A 70 -8.37 8.22 -4.61
CA LYS A 70 -8.50 7.06 -3.70
C LYS A 70 -8.16 5.74 -4.36
N ARG A 71 -8.51 5.58 -5.63
CA ARG A 71 -8.18 4.40 -6.41
C ARG A 71 -6.67 4.16 -6.45
N ASP A 72 -5.90 5.20 -6.72
CA ASP A 72 -4.44 5.10 -6.79
C ASP A 72 -3.84 4.76 -5.43
N TYR A 73 -4.37 5.34 -4.37
CA TYR A 73 -3.93 5.02 -3.01
C TYR A 73 -4.15 3.55 -2.67
N LEU A 74 -5.29 2.98 -3.07
CA LEU A 74 -5.58 1.56 -2.85
C LEU A 74 -4.55 0.65 -3.51
N PHE A 75 -4.14 0.98 -4.72
CA PHE A 75 -3.14 0.19 -5.43
C PHE A 75 -1.80 0.16 -4.68
N TYR A 76 -1.31 1.32 -4.27
CA TYR A 76 -0.03 1.42 -3.56
C TYR A 76 -0.10 0.89 -2.13
N LEU A 77 -1.24 0.98 -1.48
CA LEU A 77 -1.49 0.31 -0.20
C LEU A 77 -1.38 -1.21 -0.36
N ALA A 78 -1.93 -1.75 -1.43
CA ALA A 78 -1.81 -3.18 -1.73
C ALA A 78 -0.36 -3.57 -2.01
N VAL A 79 0.39 -2.77 -2.78
CA VAL A 79 1.80 -3.02 -3.07
C VAL A 79 2.64 -3.02 -1.77
N GLY A 80 2.48 -1.98 -0.96
CA GLY A 80 3.23 -1.86 0.30
C GLY A 80 2.91 -2.98 1.28
N SER A 81 1.64 -3.31 1.43
CA SER A 81 1.21 -4.40 2.30
C SER A 81 1.75 -5.75 1.82
N THR A 82 1.81 -5.97 0.50
CA THR A 82 2.39 -7.18 -0.08
C THR A 82 3.88 -7.28 0.26
N LYS A 83 4.61 -6.18 0.12
CA LYS A 83 6.04 -6.13 0.45
C LYS A 83 6.30 -6.38 1.94
N LEU A 84 5.38 -5.96 2.80
CA LEU A 84 5.45 -6.21 4.25
C LEU A 84 4.95 -7.60 4.63
N GLN A 85 4.56 -8.43 3.67
CA GLN A 85 4.00 -9.77 3.90
C GLN A 85 2.69 -9.74 4.70
N GLU A 86 1.99 -8.64 4.67
CA GLU A 86 0.65 -8.48 5.24
C GLU A 86 -0.40 -8.81 4.17
N TYR A 87 -0.45 -10.09 3.78
CA TYR A 87 -1.19 -10.52 2.60
C TYR A 87 -2.71 -10.37 2.71
N SER A 88 -3.27 -10.62 3.87
CA SER A 88 -4.72 -10.43 4.08
C SER A 88 -5.12 -8.97 3.86
N LYS A 89 -4.32 -8.06 4.39
CA LYS A 89 -4.51 -6.62 4.21
C LYS A 89 -4.31 -6.20 2.76
N ALA A 90 -3.26 -6.73 2.12
CA ALA A 90 -2.97 -6.47 0.72
C ALA A 90 -4.10 -6.93 -0.19
N LEU A 91 -4.64 -8.12 0.06
CA LEU A 91 -5.74 -8.68 -0.70
C LEU A 91 -6.99 -7.81 -0.61
N LYS A 92 -7.28 -7.32 0.57
CA LYS A 92 -8.41 -6.41 0.79
C LYS A 92 -8.27 -5.13 -0.05
N PHE A 93 -7.10 -4.51 -0.03
CA PHE A 93 -6.87 -3.29 -0.80
C PHE A 93 -6.97 -3.53 -2.31
N ILE A 94 -6.38 -4.63 -2.81
CA ILE A 94 -6.41 -4.89 -4.25
C ILE A 94 -7.82 -5.29 -4.73
N LYS A 95 -8.59 -5.97 -3.91
CA LYS A 95 -9.98 -6.28 -4.24
C LYS A 95 -10.82 -5.01 -4.31
N ALA A 96 -10.62 -4.08 -3.39
CA ALA A 96 -11.31 -2.79 -3.43
C ALA A 96 -10.93 -2.01 -4.70
N PHE A 97 -9.67 -2.02 -5.09
CA PHE A 97 -9.23 -1.43 -6.36
C PHE A 97 -9.91 -2.08 -7.56
N LEU A 98 -9.93 -3.41 -7.61
CA LEU A 98 -10.53 -4.17 -8.71
C LEU A 98 -12.05 -4.01 -8.80
N HIS A 99 -12.70 -3.66 -7.69
CA HIS A 99 -14.12 -3.33 -7.70
C HIS A 99 -14.38 -2.08 -8.55
N VAL A 100 -13.46 -1.12 -8.54
CA VAL A 100 -13.54 0.11 -9.33
C VAL A 100 -13.02 -0.09 -10.75
N GLU A 101 -11.94 -0.84 -10.90
CA GLU A 101 -11.30 -1.13 -12.19
C GLU A 101 -11.10 -2.64 -12.39
N PRO A 102 -12.18 -3.38 -12.72
CA PRO A 102 -12.10 -4.85 -12.82
C PRO A 102 -11.16 -5.34 -13.92
N ALA A 103 -10.97 -4.55 -14.97
CA ALA A 103 -10.17 -4.94 -16.13
C ALA A 103 -8.68 -4.55 -16.02
N ASN A 104 -8.26 -3.96 -14.91
CA ASN A 104 -6.87 -3.53 -14.74
C ASN A 104 -5.96 -4.75 -14.56
N ARG A 105 -5.07 -4.96 -15.53
CA ARG A 105 -4.18 -6.12 -15.56
C ARG A 105 -3.16 -6.12 -14.43
N GLN A 106 -2.57 -4.97 -14.13
CA GLN A 106 -1.59 -4.87 -13.04
C GLN A 106 -2.20 -5.26 -11.70
N ALA A 107 -3.43 -4.84 -11.46
CA ALA A 107 -4.16 -5.19 -10.24
C ALA A 107 -4.53 -6.66 -10.20
N GLN A 108 -4.96 -7.23 -11.33
CA GLN A 108 -5.24 -8.68 -11.42
C GLN A 108 -3.98 -9.49 -11.15
N ASP A 109 -2.84 -9.09 -11.71
CA ASP A 109 -1.56 -9.76 -11.51
C ASP A 109 -1.11 -9.65 -10.05
N LEU A 110 -1.30 -8.50 -9.44
CA LEU A 110 -0.98 -8.30 -8.02
C LEU A 110 -1.88 -9.18 -7.13
N GLU A 111 -3.17 -9.23 -7.42
CA GLU A 111 -4.09 -10.12 -6.69
C GLU A 111 -3.64 -11.58 -6.79
N ALA A 112 -3.29 -12.04 -7.98
CA ALA A 112 -2.81 -13.41 -8.20
C ALA A 112 -1.52 -13.67 -7.42
N THR A 113 -0.59 -12.72 -7.40
CA THR A 113 0.66 -12.82 -6.63
C THR A 113 0.39 -12.91 -5.14
N ILE A 114 -0.51 -12.08 -4.62
CA ILE A 114 -0.88 -12.09 -3.20
C ILE A 114 -1.47 -13.46 -2.83
N LYS A 115 -2.44 -13.95 -3.61
CA LYS A 115 -3.08 -15.23 -3.37
C LYS A 115 -2.08 -16.39 -3.42
N SER A 116 -1.14 -16.35 -4.37
CA SER A 116 -0.08 -17.35 -4.49
C SER A 116 0.82 -17.38 -3.26
N ARG A 117 1.22 -16.21 -2.78
CA ARG A 117 2.06 -16.10 -1.58
C ARG A 117 1.32 -16.54 -0.32
N MET A 118 0.05 -16.17 -0.19
CA MET A 118 -0.81 -16.64 0.91
C MET A 118 -0.88 -18.15 0.94
N LYS A 119 -1.04 -18.78 -0.23
CA LYS A 119 -1.11 -20.23 -0.34
C LYS A 119 0.21 -20.89 0.05
N LYS A 120 1.35 -20.35 -0.38
CA LYS A 120 2.68 -20.86 -0.03
C LYS A 120 2.96 -20.77 1.47
N GLU A 121 2.49 -19.73 2.11
CA GLU A 121 2.64 -19.52 3.55
C GLU A 121 1.46 -20.06 4.35
N GLY A 122 0.52 -20.70 3.68
CA GLY A 122 -0.75 -21.12 4.25
C GLY A 122 -0.65 -22.03 5.46
N ILE A 123 0.35 -22.92 5.51
CA ILE A 123 0.56 -23.79 6.67
C ILE A 123 0.98 -22.96 7.89
N LYS A 124 1.87 -22.00 7.73
CA LYS A 124 2.25 -21.06 8.78
C LYS A 124 1.08 -20.15 9.15
N GLY A 125 0.33 -19.69 8.14
CA GLY A 125 -0.86 -18.90 8.33
C GLY A 125 -1.96 -19.67 9.08
N MET A 126 -2.13 -20.94 8.80
CA MET A 126 -3.12 -21.77 9.48
C MET A 126 -2.80 -22.02 10.94
N ALA A 127 -1.52 -22.11 11.30
CA ALA A 127 -1.11 -22.23 12.70
C ALA A 127 -1.47 -20.99 13.52
N ILE A 128 -1.58 -19.83 12.87
CA ILE A 128 -1.90 -18.53 13.48
C ILE A 128 -3.40 -18.25 13.41
N VAL A 129 -4.13 -18.96 12.56
CA VAL A 129 -5.51 -18.70 12.15
C VAL A 129 -6.54 -18.83 13.29
N GLY A 130 -6.21 -19.51 14.39
CA GLY A 130 -7.12 -19.53 15.55
C GLY A 130 -7.47 -18.12 16.05
N GLY A 131 -6.47 -17.23 16.16
CA GLY A 131 -6.68 -15.83 16.52
C GLY A 131 -6.89 -14.89 15.34
N ALA A 132 -6.29 -15.21 14.19
CA ALA A 132 -6.34 -14.35 13.01
C ALA A 132 -7.64 -14.46 12.22
N ALA A 133 -8.39 -15.57 12.34
CA ALA A 133 -9.64 -15.76 11.61
C ALA A 133 -10.67 -14.67 11.95
N LEU A 134 -10.75 -14.25 13.20
CA LEU A 134 -11.65 -13.16 13.62
C LEU A 134 -11.20 -11.81 13.04
N ALA A 135 -9.88 -11.57 13.02
CA ALA A 135 -9.34 -10.34 12.43
C ALA A 135 -9.59 -10.28 10.93
N VAL A 136 -9.44 -11.41 10.22
CA VAL A 136 -9.73 -11.50 8.78
C VAL A 136 -11.20 -11.25 8.49
N SER A 137 -12.11 -11.79 9.30
CA SER A 137 -13.55 -11.55 9.15
C SER A 137 -13.89 -10.06 9.33
N GLY A 138 -13.29 -9.40 10.32
CA GLY A 138 -13.45 -7.96 10.51
C GLY A 138 -12.93 -7.15 9.33
N LEU A 139 -11.78 -7.54 8.78
CA LEU A 139 -11.18 -6.89 7.62
C LEU A 139 -12.01 -7.06 6.35
N VAL A 140 -12.61 -8.23 6.14
CA VAL A 140 -13.51 -8.48 5.00
C VAL A 140 -14.74 -7.60 5.10
N GLY A 141 -15.34 -7.48 6.28
CA GLY A 141 -16.47 -6.58 6.51
C GLY A 141 -16.14 -5.13 6.21
N LEU A 142 -14.97 -4.67 6.65
CA LEU A 142 -14.48 -3.33 6.37
C LEU A 142 -14.20 -3.13 4.87
N GLY A 143 -13.66 -4.15 4.20
CA GLY A 143 -13.42 -4.11 2.76
C GLY A 143 -14.69 -3.96 1.94
N ILE A 144 -15.75 -4.68 2.32
CA ILE A 144 -17.07 -4.59 1.70
C ILE A 144 -17.66 -3.19 1.93
N ALA A 145 -17.54 -2.65 3.13
CA ALA A 145 -18.01 -1.30 3.45
C ALA A 145 -17.29 -0.24 2.62
N LEU A 146 -15.98 -0.38 2.41
CA LEU A 146 -15.20 0.53 1.57
C LEU A 146 -15.57 0.39 0.09
N ALA A 147 -15.85 -0.83 -0.38
CA ALA A 147 -16.22 -1.09 -1.77
C ALA A 147 -17.61 -0.54 -2.12
N LYS A 148 -18.51 -0.45 -1.15
CA LYS A 148 -19.86 0.11 -1.35
C LYS A 148 -19.91 1.63 -1.33
N ARG A 149 -18.84 2.27 -0.97
CA ARG A 149 -18.72 3.72 -0.99
C ARG A 149 -18.09 4.18 -2.29
#